data_a5ec6ae1e136a66479a71ca14e0e494a
#
_entry.id   a5ec6ae1e136a66479a71ca14e0e494a
#
_cell.length_a   1.000
_cell.length_b   1.000
_cell.length_c   1.000
_cell.angle_alpha   90.00
_cell.angle_beta   90.00
_cell.angle_gamma   90.00
#
_symmetry.space_group_name_H-M   'P 1'
#
loop_
_entity.id
_entity.type
_entity.pdbx_description
1 polymer ?
#
loop_
_entity_poly.entity_id
_entity_poly.type
_entity_poly.pdbx_seq_one_letter_code
_entity_poly.pdbx_strand_id
1 'polypeptide(L)' 'MSDTWKTVKADEVKVGDAVRTQSGDVVTVSRIEKSFMGMPNMLAFIEDTADRWFKQPMMAEADVEVRTS' A
#
# COMPACT_ATOMS: atom_id res chain seq x y z
N MET A 1 15.32 16.81 4.64
CA MET A 1 14.37 16.52 5.72
C MET A 1 14.04 15.04 5.70
N SER A 2 13.92 14.45 6.86
CA SER A 2 13.55 13.03 6.92
C SER A 2 12.05 12.86 6.72
N ASP A 3 11.69 11.81 6.03
CA ASP A 3 10.29 11.43 5.89
C ASP A 3 9.73 10.95 7.22
N THR A 4 8.50 11.26 7.47
CA THR A 4 7.79 10.78 8.64
C THR A 4 6.85 9.66 8.21
N TRP A 5 6.91 8.55 8.92
CA TRP A 5 6.11 7.37 8.63
C TRP A 5 5.19 7.06 9.81
N LYS A 6 3.99 6.64 9.48
CA LYS A 6 2.99 6.25 10.48
C LYS A 6 2.51 4.84 10.18
N THR A 7 2.42 4.01 11.21
CA THR A 7 1.90 2.65 11.07
C THR A 7 0.38 2.68 11.07
N VAL A 8 -0.22 2.09 10.04
CA VAL A 8 -1.67 1.94 9.92
C VAL A 8 -2.00 0.54 9.44
N LYS A 9 -3.25 0.15 9.51
CA LYS A 9 -3.70 -1.10 8.89
C LYS A 9 -3.78 -0.91 7.38
N ALA A 10 -3.53 -1.97 6.64
CA ALA A 10 -3.53 -1.91 5.18
C ALA A 10 -4.86 -1.38 4.62
N ASP A 11 -5.99 -1.71 5.26
CA ASP A 11 -7.31 -1.26 4.81
C ASP A 11 -7.58 0.22 5.10
N GLU A 12 -6.69 0.89 5.82
CA GLU A 12 -6.79 2.33 6.06
C GLU A 12 -6.01 3.17 5.05
N VAL A 13 -5.25 2.53 4.18
CA VAL A 13 -4.46 3.23 3.15
C VAL A 13 -5.38 3.78 2.07
N LYS A 14 -5.05 4.95 1.55
CA LYS A 14 -5.82 5.64 0.52
C LYS A 14 -4.99 5.82 -0.74
N VAL A 15 -5.68 5.97 -1.86
CA VAL A 15 -5.02 6.32 -3.12
C VAL A 15 -4.25 7.62 -2.95
N GLY A 16 -3.01 7.63 -3.41
CA GLY A 16 -2.09 8.76 -3.27
C GLY A 16 -1.08 8.57 -2.14
N ASP A 17 -1.32 7.64 -1.23
CA ASP A 17 -0.39 7.38 -0.15
C ASP A 17 0.88 6.69 -0.68
N ALA A 18 2.01 6.97 -0.04
CA ALA A 18 3.22 6.18 -0.22
C ALA A 18 3.28 5.17 0.93
N VAL A 19 3.34 3.90 0.59
CA VAL A 19 3.30 2.80 1.55
C VAL A 19 4.64 2.09 1.55
N ARG A 20 5.21 1.88 2.72
CA ARG A 20 6.42 1.06 2.87
C ARG A 20 6.02 -0.30 3.41
N THR A 21 6.36 -1.35 2.68
CA THR A 21 6.06 -2.72 3.07
C THR A 21 7.12 -3.25 4.02
N GLN A 22 6.87 -4.41 4.62
CA GLN A 22 7.83 -5.03 5.53
C GLN A 22 9.13 -5.42 4.84
N SER A 23 9.09 -5.66 3.53
CA SER A 23 10.30 -5.94 2.74
C SER A 23 11.13 -4.69 2.44
N GLY A 24 10.63 -3.51 2.81
CA GLY A 24 11.33 -2.25 2.58
C GLY A 24 10.98 -1.57 1.27
N ASP A 25 10.12 -2.16 0.45
CA ASP A 25 9.69 -1.54 -0.79
C ASP A 25 8.71 -0.40 -0.51
N VAL A 26 8.83 0.67 -1.27
CA VAL A 26 7.89 1.79 -1.20
C VAL A 26 7.01 1.77 -2.44
N VAL A 27 5.70 1.76 -2.21
CA VAL A 27 4.70 1.75 -3.28
C VAL A 27 3.87 3.02 -3.20
N THR A 28 3.81 3.76 -4.30
CA THR A 28 2.89 4.89 -4.42
C THR A 28 1.56 4.35 -4.93
N VAL A 29 0.53 4.47 -4.13
CA VAL A 29 -0.75 3.81 -4.40
C VAL A 29 -1.52 4.58 -5.46
N SER A 30 -1.60 4.00 -6.67
CA SER A 30 -2.41 4.53 -7.76
C SER A 30 -3.85 4.07 -7.63
N ARG A 31 -4.04 2.82 -7.18
CA ARG A 31 -5.37 2.28 -6.88
C ARG A 31 -5.24 1.11 -5.92
N ILE A 32 -6.36 0.74 -5.32
CA ILE A 32 -6.44 -0.36 -4.36
C ILE A 32 -7.46 -1.36 -4.88
N GLU A 33 -7.03 -2.60 -5.03
CA GLU A 33 -7.90 -3.70 -5.42
C GLU A 33 -8.35 -4.42 -4.17
N LYS A 34 -9.64 -4.29 -3.83
CA LYS A 34 -10.21 -4.95 -2.66
C LYS A 34 -10.66 -6.34 -2.99
N SER A 35 -10.78 -7.19 -1.98
CA SER A 35 -11.16 -8.59 -2.14
C SER A 35 -10.27 -9.29 -3.17
N PHE A 36 -8.97 -9.08 -3.02
CA PHE A 36 -7.99 -9.59 -3.96
C PHE A 36 -8.09 -11.12 -4.06
N MET A 37 -8.13 -11.63 -5.28
CA MET A 37 -8.31 -13.06 -5.57
C MET A 37 -9.58 -13.66 -4.94
N GLY A 38 -10.61 -12.85 -4.77
CA GLY A 38 -11.88 -13.29 -4.20
C GLY A 38 -11.88 -13.45 -2.69
N MET A 39 -10.79 -13.05 -2.02
CA MET A 39 -10.69 -13.16 -0.57
C MET A 39 -11.06 -11.84 0.08
N PRO A 40 -12.13 -11.78 0.90
CA PRO A 40 -12.63 -10.50 1.43
C PRO A 40 -11.67 -9.80 2.38
N ASN A 41 -10.73 -10.53 2.98
CA ASN A 41 -9.75 -9.95 3.89
C ASN A 41 -8.39 -9.69 3.23
N MET A 42 -8.33 -9.78 1.91
CA MET A 42 -7.12 -9.50 1.13
C MET A 42 -7.33 -8.28 0.26
N LEU A 43 -6.26 -7.50 0.07
CA LEU A 43 -6.26 -6.38 -0.85
C LEU A 43 -4.90 -6.29 -1.54
N ALA A 44 -4.82 -5.49 -2.58
CA ALA A 44 -3.56 -5.25 -3.27
C ALA A 44 -3.41 -3.76 -3.55
N PHE A 45 -2.25 -3.23 -3.24
CA PHE A 45 -1.87 -1.88 -3.63
C PHE A 45 -1.23 -1.93 -5.00
N ILE A 46 -1.67 -1.05 -5.89
CA ILE A 46 -1.17 -1.01 -7.27
C ILE A 46 -0.53 0.34 -7.50
N GLU A 47 0.73 0.31 -7.91
CA GLU A 47 1.42 1.47 -8.45
C GLU A 47 1.41 1.34 -9.97
N ASP A 48 0.73 2.25 -10.64
CA ASP A 48 0.57 2.20 -12.08
C ASP A 48 0.94 3.57 -12.64
N THR A 49 2.23 3.72 -12.94
CA THR A 49 2.79 4.97 -13.45
C THR A 49 3.46 4.72 -14.80
N ALA A 50 3.85 5.79 -15.48
CA ALA A 50 4.54 5.68 -16.76
C ALA A 50 5.88 4.93 -16.65
N ASP A 51 6.51 5.01 -15.48
CA ASP A 51 7.85 4.45 -15.26
C ASP A 51 7.83 3.07 -14.59
N ARG A 52 6.70 2.71 -13.97
CA ARG A 52 6.69 1.52 -13.12
C ARG A 52 5.27 0.99 -12.95
N TRP A 53 5.15 -0.33 -12.99
CA TRP A 53 3.93 -1.02 -12.58
C TRP A 53 4.30 -2.01 -11.49
N PHE A 54 3.58 -1.95 -10.36
CA PHE A 54 3.86 -2.81 -9.22
C PHE A 54 2.56 -3.13 -8.50
N LYS A 55 2.40 -4.38 -8.09
CA LYS A 55 1.22 -4.84 -7.37
C LYS A 55 1.68 -5.57 -6.12
N GLN A 56 1.21 -5.11 -4.98
CA GLN A 56 1.57 -5.68 -3.68
C GLN A 56 0.33 -6.18 -2.97
N PRO A 57 0.08 -7.50 -2.99
CA PRO A 57 -1.03 -8.07 -2.21
C PRO A 57 -0.68 -8.15 -0.74
N MET A 58 -1.69 -8.01 0.11
CA MET A 58 -1.51 -8.19 1.55
C MET A 58 -2.85 -8.35 2.25
N MET A 59 -2.79 -8.78 3.51
CA MET A 59 -3.98 -8.87 4.34
C MET A 59 -4.46 -7.47 4.71
N ALA A 60 -5.78 -7.28 4.73
CA ALA A 60 -6.37 -5.99 5.08
C ALA A 60 -5.99 -5.54 6.50
N GLU A 61 -5.73 -6.50 7.39
CA GLU A 61 -5.37 -6.22 8.78
C GLU A 61 -3.87 -6.08 9.02
N ALA A 62 -3.05 -6.26 7.97
CA ALA A 62 -1.60 -6.16 8.11
C ALA A 62 -1.19 -4.72 8.45
N ASP A 63 -0.13 -4.60 9.25
CA ASP A 63 0.43 -3.30 9.55
C ASP A 63 1.33 -2.85 8.41
N VAL A 64 1.15 -1.62 7.98
CA VAL A 64 2.00 -1.00 6.96
C VAL A 64 2.35 0.41 7.41
N GLU A 65 3.40 0.96 6.82
CA GLU A 65 3.79 2.33 7.12
C GLU A 65 3.40 3.22 5.95
N VAL A 66 2.78 4.36 6.25
CA VAL A 66 2.45 5.36 5.24
C VAL A 66 3.24 6.63 5.53
N ARG A 67 3.67 7.30 4.47
CA ARG A 67 4.39 8.55 4.61
C ARG A 67 3.41 9.68 4.91
N THR A 68 3.69 10.44 5.96
CA THR A 68 2.82 11.53 6.40
C THR A 68 3.37 12.91 6.08
N SER A 69 4.55 12.98 5.52
CA SER A 69 5.14 14.27 5.16
C SER A 69 5.92 14.21 3.84
#